data_d031ee01df380a38d9e32741c25ddc78
#
_entry.id   d031ee01df380a38d9e32741c25ddc78
#
_cell.length_a   1.000
_cell.length_b   1.000
_cell.length_c   1.000
_cell.angle_alpha   90.00
_cell.angle_beta   90.00
_cell.angle_gamma   90.00
#
_symmetry.space_group_name_H-M   'P 1'
#
loop_
_entity.id
_entity.type
_entity.pdbx_description
1 polymer ?
#
loop_
_entity_poly.entity_id
_entity_poly.type
_entity_poly.pdbx_seq_one_letter_code
_entity_poly.pdbx_strand_id
1 'polypeptide(L)'
;ARAVPYTVTNTKYNITSTAFIQVPAYGVFPPTLRPKAPELKVNSRETIEININDYVRVGAGKEPYIESADSVSATKASNSDFYVNDKTLKFTAAKDYAGPASITFTAVDGKQGSDKTKIINSAVITLQITVIGRDVPPPTFSSSTIDVEAGADPKTVDLTALTHAPSGVYD
;
A
#
# COMPACT_ATOMS: atom_id res chain seq x y z
N ALA A 1 -14.72 -28.97 8.85
CA ALA A 1 -15.76 -27.97 8.57
C ALA A 1 -17.09 -28.43 9.13
N ARG A 2 -17.89 -27.52 9.67
CA ARG A 2 -19.24 -27.82 10.21
C ARG A 2 -20.22 -26.78 9.68
N ALA A 3 -21.36 -27.21 9.18
CA ALA A 3 -22.47 -26.34 8.85
C ALA A 3 -23.31 -26.08 10.11
N VAL A 4 -23.53 -24.83 10.46
CA VAL A 4 -24.38 -24.43 11.58
C VAL A 4 -25.66 -23.80 10.97
N PRO A 5 -26.82 -24.44 11.15
CA PRO A 5 -28.07 -23.85 10.67
C PRO A 5 -28.48 -22.67 11.57
N TYR A 6 -29.03 -21.64 10.96
CA TYR A 6 -29.75 -20.58 11.66
C TYR A 6 -31.08 -20.29 10.98
N THR A 7 -32.05 -19.88 11.77
CA THR A 7 -33.39 -19.65 11.33
C THR A 7 -33.80 -18.20 11.57
N VAL A 8 -34.34 -17.56 10.57
CA VAL A 8 -34.90 -16.22 10.67
C VAL A 8 -36.42 -16.31 10.50
N THR A 9 -37.15 -15.77 11.46
CA THR A 9 -38.61 -15.75 11.45
C THR A 9 -39.10 -14.31 11.29
N ASN A 10 -39.92 -14.08 10.26
CA ASN A 10 -40.69 -12.85 10.13
C ASN A 10 -41.91 -12.95 11.01
N THR A 11 -41.89 -12.29 12.18
CA THR A 11 -42.97 -12.38 13.17
C THR A 11 -44.31 -11.80 12.70
N LYS A 12 -44.29 -10.86 11.71
CA LYS A 12 -45.52 -10.27 11.17
C LYS A 12 -46.32 -11.23 10.29
N TYR A 13 -45.59 -12.07 9.53
CA TYR A 13 -46.23 -12.98 8.56
C TYR A 13 -46.06 -14.44 8.95
N ASN A 14 -45.42 -14.72 10.07
CA ASN A 14 -45.12 -16.07 10.57
C ASN A 14 -44.38 -16.95 9.52
N ILE A 15 -43.53 -16.34 8.73
CA ILE A 15 -42.75 -17.02 7.70
C ILE A 15 -41.32 -17.23 8.23
N THR A 16 -40.86 -18.46 8.11
CA THR A 16 -39.51 -18.86 8.60
C THR A 16 -38.65 -19.29 7.43
N SER A 17 -37.38 -18.84 7.42
CA SER A 17 -36.39 -19.26 6.47
C SER A 17 -35.14 -19.76 7.21
N THR A 18 -34.54 -20.84 6.73
CA THR A 18 -33.32 -21.43 7.31
C THR A 18 -32.18 -21.29 6.33
N ALA A 19 -31.05 -20.85 6.83
CA ALA A 19 -29.78 -20.80 6.09
C ALA A 19 -28.66 -21.44 6.92
N PHE A 20 -27.48 -21.62 6.31
CA PHE A 20 -26.36 -22.30 6.95
C PHE A 20 -25.12 -21.40 6.95
N ILE A 21 -24.45 -21.34 8.09
CA ILE A 21 -23.11 -20.76 8.22
C ILE A 21 -22.10 -21.91 8.16
N GLN A 22 -21.21 -21.88 7.16
CA GLN A 22 -20.11 -22.83 7.08
C GLN A 22 -18.99 -22.41 8.05
N VAL A 23 -18.76 -23.22 9.08
CA VAL A 23 -17.64 -23.02 10.01
C VAL A 23 -16.49 -23.92 9.58
N PRO A 24 -15.33 -23.33 9.18
CA PRO A 24 -14.14 -24.11 8.84
C PRO A 24 -13.67 -24.96 10.03
N ALA A 25 -12.86 -25.99 9.77
CA ALA A 25 -12.16 -26.69 10.85
C ALA A 25 -11.28 -25.70 11.62
N TYR A 26 -11.13 -25.93 12.92
CA TYR A 26 -10.30 -25.06 13.78
C TYR A 26 -8.90 -24.91 13.19
N GLY A 27 -8.42 -23.67 13.08
CA GLY A 27 -7.09 -23.37 12.56
C GLY A 27 -6.92 -23.54 11.06
N VAL A 28 -7.97 -23.87 10.29
CA VAL A 28 -7.93 -23.98 8.81
C VAL A 28 -8.81 -22.90 8.21
N PHE A 29 -8.20 -21.85 7.72
CA PHE A 29 -8.88 -20.75 7.00
C PHE A 29 -7.91 -20.13 6.00
N PRO A 30 -8.41 -19.52 4.92
CA PRO A 30 -7.55 -18.83 3.96
C PRO A 30 -6.85 -17.64 4.59
N PRO A 31 -5.74 -17.16 4.01
CA PRO A 31 -5.11 -15.92 4.45
C PRO A 31 -6.11 -14.78 4.57
N THR A 32 -6.06 -14.04 5.65
CA THR A 32 -6.93 -12.88 5.92
C THR A 32 -6.14 -11.74 6.53
N LEU A 33 -6.63 -10.52 6.42
CA LEU A 33 -6.04 -9.40 7.14
C LEU A 33 -6.08 -9.61 8.66
N ARG A 34 -5.02 -9.22 9.34
CA ARG A 34 -4.99 -9.22 10.81
C ARG A 34 -5.94 -8.14 11.34
N PRO A 35 -6.81 -8.47 12.30
CA PRO A 35 -7.50 -7.45 13.07
C PRO A 35 -6.47 -6.55 13.78
N LYS A 36 -6.61 -5.23 13.66
CA LYS A 36 -5.71 -4.25 14.27
C LYS A 36 -4.27 -4.29 13.72
N ALA A 37 -4.11 -4.64 12.43
CA ALA A 37 -2.83 -4.43 11.75
C ALA A 37 -2.39 -2.96 11.84
N PRO A 38 -1.08 -2.68 11.91
CA PRO A 38 -0.60 -1.30 11.96
C PRO A 38 -0.99 -0.54 10.69
N GLU A 39 -1.21 0.77 10.83
CA GLU A 39 -1.47 1.63 9.67
C GLU A 39 -0.19 1.81 8.84
N LEU A 40 -0.33 1.70 7.52
CA LEU A 40 0.75 1.99 6.58
C LEU A 40 0.70 3.47 6.19
N LYS A 41 1.74 4.19 6.55
CA LYS A 41 1.93 5.61 6.19
C LYS A 41 3.31 5.80 5.57
N VAL A 42 3.37 6.61 4.52
CA VAL A 42 4.61 6.92 3.81
C VAL A 42 4.53 8.34 3.27
N ASN A 43 5.63 9.09 3.29
CA ASN A 43 5.65 10.38 2.63
C ASN A 43 5.77 10.22 1.12
N SER A 44 5.23 11.18 0.37
CA SER A 44 5.41 11.26 -1.08
C SER A 44 6.89 11.12 -1.45
N ARG A 45 7.22 10.34 -2.47
CA ARG A 45 8.56 9.98 -2.95
C ARG A 45 9.38 9.04 -2.03
N GLU A 46 8.91 8.74 -0.83
CA GLU A 46 9.61 7.82 0.06
C GLU A 46 9.22 6.36 -0.19
N THR A 47 10.10 5.48 0.23
CA THR A 47 9.93 4.02 0.11
C THR A 47 9.73 3.41 1.49
N ILE A 48 8.77 2.48 1.58
CA ILE A 48 8.57 1.62 2.74
C ILE A 48 8.73 0.16 2.35
N GLU A 49 9.27 -0.63 3.26
CA GLU A 49 9.22 -2.08 3.21
C GLU A 49 8.11 -2.60 4.13
N ILE A 50 7.37 -3.56 3.63
CA ILE A 50 6.18 -4.08 4.29
C ILE A 50 6.38 -5.58 4.51
N ASN A 51 6.55 -5.98 5.77
CA ASN A 51 6.59 -7.40 6.14
C ASN A 51 5.14 -7.92 6.24
N ILE A 52 4.76 -8.85 5.38
CA ILE A 52 3.38 -9.37 5.33
C ILE A 52 2.97 -10.12 6.60
N ASN A 53 3.92 -10.60 7.43
CA ASN A 53 3.60 -11.24 8.70
C ASN A 53 2.87 -10.30 9.67
N ASP A 54 3.06 -9.00 9.55
CA ASP A 54 2.41 -8.01 10.41
C ASP A 54 0.96 -7.77 10.02
N TYR A 55 0.60 -8.07 8.78
CA TYR A 55 -0.69 -7.74 8.17
C TYR A 55 -1.57 -8.95 7.84
N VAL A 56 -0.96 -10.11 7.60
CA VAL A 56 -1.67 -11.32 7.16
C VAL A 56 -1.71 -12.36 8.26
N ARG A 57 -2.89 -12.93 8.46
CA ARG A 57 -3.13 -14.06 9.36
C ARG A 57 -3.48 -15.30 8.54
N VAL A 58 -2.89 -16.42 8.90
CA VAL A 58 -3.13 -17.75 8.34
C VAL A 58 -3.47 -18.76 9.43
N GLY A 59 -3.78 -19.99 9.05
CA GLY A 59 -4.11 -21.08 9.97
C GLY A 59 -2.98 -21.41 10.94
N ALA A 60 -3.33 -22.07 12.03
CA ALA A 60 -2.39 -22.46 13.09
C ALA A 60 -1.24 -23.33 12.55
N GLY A 61 -0.02 -23.04 12.98
CA GLY A 61 1.20 -23.76 12.56
C GLY A 61 1.66 -23.45 11.14
N LYS A 62 1.13 -22.37 10.53
CA LYS A 62 1.50 -21.89 9.21
C LYS A 62 1.97 -20.45 9.25
N GLU A 63 2.63 -20.03 8.16
CA GLU A 63 3.05 -18.66 7.91
C GLU A 63 2.52 -18.16 6.56
N PRO A 64 2.25 -16.86 6.43
CA PRO A 64 1.90 -16.27 5.16
C PRO A 64 3.13 -16.11 4.28
N TYR A 65 2.96 -16.31 2.99
CA TYR A 65 3.95 -16.02 1.94
C TYR A 65 3.27 -15.29 0.80
N ILE A 66 4.04 -14.50 0.07
CA ILE A 66 3.62 -13.92 -1.21
C ILE A 66 3.76 -15.02 -2.28
N GLU A 67 2.73 -15.24 -3.06
CA GLU A 67 2.71 -16.31 -4.06
C GLU A 67 3.84 -16.16 -5.08
N SER A 68 3.94 -14.99 -5.70
CA SER A 68 4.97 -14.65 -6.68
C SER A 68 5.06 -13.13 -6.87
N ALA A 69 6.14 -12.65 -7.52
CA ALA A 69 6.27 -11.25 -7.90
C ALA A 69 5.13 -10.79 -8.82
N ASP A 70 4.70 -11.64 -9.76
CA ASP A 70 3.65 -11.33 -10.73
C ASP A 70 2.26 -11.19 -10.08
N SER A 71 2.09 -11.71 -8.86
CA SER A 71 0.86 -11.56 -8.10
C SER A 71 0.70 -10.20 -7.41
N VAL A 72 1.74 -9.34 -7.48
CA VAL A 72 1.77 -8.07 -6.77
C VAL A 72 1.46 -6.91 -7.69
N SER A 73 0.58 -6.04 -7.26
CA SER A 73 0.25 -4.78 -7.93
C SER A 73 0.04 -3.66 -6.92
N ALA A 74 0.21 -2.43 -7.34
CA ALA A 74 -0.01 -1.28 -6.46
C ALA A 74 -0.62 -0.10 -7.21
N THR A 75 -1.29 0.78 -6.47
CA THR A 75 -1.83 2.05 -6.96
C THR A 75 -1.03 3.20 -6.38
N LYS A 76 -0.87 4.28 -7.15
CA LYS A 76 -0.16 5.49 -6.70
C LYS A 76 1.27 5.22 -6.22
N ALA A 77 1.93 4.23 -6.82
CA ALA A 77 3.35 3.93 -6.65
C ALA A 77 4.17 4.53 -7.81
N SER A 78 5.42 4.86 -7.54
CA SER A 78 6.41 5.27 -8.56
C SER A 78 7.36 4.14 -8.97
N ASN A 79 7.45 3.07 -8.18
CA ASN A 79 8.17 1.85 -8.54
C ASN A 79 7.26 0.86 -9.27
N SER A 80 7.84 -0.04 -10.04
CA SER A 80 7.18 -1.17 -10.70
C SER A 80 7.57 -2.53 -10.09
N ASP A 81 8.68 -2.56 -9.35
CA ASP A 81 9.15 -3.74 -8.63
C ASP A 81 8.72 -3.64 -7.16
N PHE A 82 7.69 -4.41 -6.81
CA PHE A 82 7.08 -4.40 -5.48
C PHE A 82 7.50 -5.59 -4.62
N TYR A 83 8.11 -6.61 -5.22
CA TYR A 83 8.47 -7.86 -4.56
C TYR A 83 9.95 -7.86 -4.16
N VAL A 84 10.24 -7.94 -2.87
CA VAL A 84 11.61 -8.07 -2.35
C VAL A 84 11.94 -9.53 -2.10
N ASN A 85 11.05 -10.24 -1.42
CA ASN A 85 11.13 -11.67 -1.15
C ASN A 85 9.74 -12.20 -0.76
N ASP A 86 9.64 -13.49 -0.46
CA ASP A 86 8.40 -14.18 -0.11
C ASP A 86 7.64 -13.58 1.10
N LYS A 87 8.26 -12.72 1.87
CA LYS A 87 7.71 -12.11 3.10
C LYS A 87 7.65 -10.60 3.05
N THR A 88 8.31 -9.97 2.09
CA THR A 88 8.54 -8.53 2.09
C THR A 88 8.16 -7.91 0.76
N LEU A 89 7.32 -6.89 0.84
CA LEU A 89 6.97 -6.01 -0.27
C LEU A 89 7.69 -4.67 -0.11
N LYS A 90 7.90 -3.98 -1.23
CA LYS A 90 8.46 -2.64 -1.29
C LYS A 90 7.49 -1.71 -2.02
N PHE A 91 7.15 -0.61 -1.40
CA PHE A 91 6.27 0.40 -1.98
C PHE A 91 6.95 1.77 -1.94
N THR A 92 7.11 2.40 -3.10
CA THR A 92 7.59 3.78 -3.22
C THR A 92 6.42 4.66 -3.62
N ALA A 93 6.08 5.64 -2.79
CA ALA A 93 4.96 6.51 -3.04
C ALA A 93 5.17 7.38 -4.28
N ALA A 94 4.11 7.60 -5.04
CA ALA A 94 4.14 8.45 -6.22
C ALA A 94 4.59 9.87 -5.87
N LYS A 95 5.34 10.46 -6.81
CA LYS A 95 5.79 11.85 -6.73
C LYS A 95 4.59 12.79 -6.67
N ASP A 96 4.66 13.78 -5.77
CA ASP A 96 3.68 14.86 -5.65
C ASP A 96 2.23 14.39 -5.45
N TYR A 97 2.06 13.21 -4.81
CA TYR A 97 0.78 12.64 -4.44
C TYR A 97 0.59 12.62 -2.93
N ALA A 98 -0.61 12.94 -2.49
CA ALA A 98 -1.08 12.76 -1.12
C ALA A 98 -2.48 12.13 -1.15
N GLY A 99 -2.72 11.17 -0.28
CA GLY A 99 -4.02 10.50 -0.21
C GLY A 99 -3.92 8.97 -0.16
N PRO A 100 -5.03 8.27 -0.41
CA PRO A 100 -5.09 6.82 -0.32
C PRO A 100 -4.35 6.14 -1.48
N ALA A 101 -3.55 5.15 -1.14
CA ALA A 101 -2.89 4.22 -2.06
C ALA A 101 -3.12 2.79 -1.58
N SER A 102 -2.74 1.81 -2.37
CA SER A 102 -2.87 0.41 -1.99
C SER A 102 -1.81 -0.46 -2.66
N ILE A 103 -1.48 -1.56 -2.01
CA ILE A 103 -0.73 -2.67 -2.59
C ILE A 103 -1.53 -3.95 -2.44
N THR A 104 -1.67 -4.70 -3.52
CA THR A 104 -2.47 -5.93 -3.60
C THR A 104 -1.57 -7.07 -4.02
N PHE A 105 -1.71 -8.22 -3.38
CA PHE A 105 -0.93 -9.42 -3.68
C PHE A 105 -1.71 -10.68 -3.32
N THR A 106 -1.35 -11.81 -3.92
CA THR A 106 -1.86 -13.12 -3.52
C THR A 106 -1.02 -13.64 -2.35
N ALA A 107 -1.66 -13.77 -1.19
CA ALA A 107 -1.09 -14.42 -0.02
C ALA A 107 -1.41 -15.92 -0.04
N VAL A 108 -0.44 -16.75 0.29
CA VAL A 108 -0.58 -18.20 0.43
C VAL A 108 -0.15 -18.64 1.82
N ASP A 109 -0.74 -19.72 2.33
CA ASP A 109 -0.32 -20.32 3.57
C ASP A 109 0.75 -21.40 3.30
N GLY A 110 1.89 -21.28 3.97
CA GLY A 110 2.98 -22.25 3.88
C GLY A 110 3.31 -22.87 5.23
N LYS A 111 4.19 -23.88 5.23
CA LYS A 111 4.68 -24.48 6.48
C LYS A 111 5.58 -23.48 7.20
N GLN A 112 5.36 -23.31 8.50
CA GLN A 112 6.19 -22.45 9.33
C GLN A 112 7.68 -22.81 9.22
N GLY A 113 8.50 -21.81 8.92
CA GLY A 113 9.97 -21.92 8.94
C GLY A 113 10.61 -22.60 7.73
N SER A 114 9.89 -22.94 6.63
CA SER A 114 10.56 -23.64 5.56
C SER A 114 10.13 -23.38 4.14
N ASP A 115 8.88 -23.31 3.77
CA ASP A 115 8.58 -23.05 2.36
C ASP A 115 7.09 -23.04 1.97
N LYS A 116 6.87 -22.63 0.72
CA LYS A 116 5.59 -22.64 0.03
C LYS A 116 5.14 -24.06 -0.41
N THR A 117 5.93 -25.12 -0.16
CA THR A 117 5.72 -26.44 -0.82
C THR A 117 4.47 -27.18 -0.36
N LYS A 118 3.79 -26.72 0.67
CA LYS A 118 2.50 -27.29 1.11
C LYS A 118 1.45 -26.20 1.28
N ILE A 119 1.24 -25.42 0.22
CA ILE A 119 0.14 -24.46 0.13
C ILE A 119 -1.18 -25.23 0.17
N ILE A 120 -2.08 -24.83 1.05
CA ILE A 120 -3.45 -25.37 1.12
C ILE A 120 -4.45 -24.30 0.73
N ASN A 121 -4.19 -23.04 1.12
CA ASN A 121 -5.09 -21.93 0.88
C ASN A 121 -4.36 -20.73 0.30
N SER A 122 -5.05 -19.98 -0.53
CA SER A 122 -4.61 -18.69 -1.04
C SER A 122 -5.76 -17.66 -0.93
N ALA A 123 -5.40 -16.40 -0.87
CA ALA A 123 -6.34 -15.29 -0.94
C ALA A 123 -5.66 -14.03 -1.47
N VAL A 124 -6.41 -13.22 -2.19
CA VAL A 124 -5.95 -11.89 -2.58
C VAL A 124 -6.10 -10.95 -1.40
N ILE A 125 -5.03 -10.28 -1.03
CA ILE A 125 -4.95 -9.34 0.09
C ILE A 125 -4.63 -7.95 -0.47
N THR A 126 -5.37 -6.95 -0.01
CA THR A 126 -5.10 -5.54 -0.32
C THR A 126 -4.78 -4.80 0.96
N LEU A 127 -3.59 -4.21 1.03
CA LEU A 127 -3.17 -3.32 2.11
C LEU A 127 -3.41 -1.88 1.71
N GLN A 128 -4.10 -1.13 2.56
CA GLN A 128 -4.32 0.30 2.37
C GLN A 128 -3.11 1.07 2.89
N ILE A 129 -2.65 2.05 2.12
CA ILE A 129 -1.50 2.90 2.42
C ILE A 129 -1.97 4.35 2.39
N THR A 130 -1.60 5.14 3.39
CA THR A 130 -1.82 6.59 3.38
C THR A 130 -0.53 7.28 2.95
N VAL A 131 -0.56 7.92 1.80
CA VAL A 131 0.56 8.77 1.35
C VAL A 131 0.37 10.17 1.92
N ILE A 132 1.38 10.62 2.66
CA ILE A 132 1.44 11.96 3.25
C ILE A 132 2.14 12.87 2.27
N GLY A 133 1.51 14.01 1.93
CA GLY A 133 2.11 15.03 1.08
C GLY A 133 3.35 15.62 1.76
N ARG A 134 4.32 16.01 0.95
CA ARG A 134 5.43 16.81 1.45
C ARG A 134 4.93 18.25 1.61
N ASP A 135 5.09 18.78 2.80
CA ASP A 135 4.90 20.21 3.04
C ASP A 135 6.18 20.94 2.58
N VAL A 136 6.23 21.23 1.29
CA VAL A 136 7.35 21.94 0.69
C VAL A 136 6.91 23.39 0.48
N PRO A 137 7.53 24.36 1.16
CA PRO A 137 7.22 25.76 0.92
C PRO A 137 7.49 26.14 -0.55
N PRO A 138 6.69 27.02 -1.14
CA PRO A 138 6.90 27.45 -2.50
C PRO A 138 8.26 28.11 -2.68
N PRO A 139 8.87 28.03 -3.88
CA PRO A 139 10.11 28.74 -4.15
C PRO A 139 9.90 30.24 -3.95
N THR A 140 10.88 30.89 -3.37
CA THR A 140 10.92 32.34 -3.21
C THR A 140 11.81 32.96 -4.27
N PHE A 141 11.42 34.12 -4.75
CA PHE A 141 12.14 34.86 -5.77
C PHE A 141 12.73 36.14 -5.15
N SER A 142 14.05 36.32 -5.33
CA SER A 142 14.70 37.55 -4.91
C SER A 142 14.57 38.60 -6.02
N SER A 143 14.04 39.77 -5.70
CA SER A 143 14.00 40.88 -6.66
C SER A 143 15.42 41.32 -7.03
N SER A 144 15.63 41.58 -8.32
CA SER A 144 16.89 42.15 -8.84
C SER A 144 16.57 43.30 -9.78
N THR A 145 17.44 44.28 -9.78
CA THR A 145 17.36 45.41 -10.71
C THR A 145 18.37 45.19 -11.83
N ILE A 146 17.93 45.40 -13.06
CA ILE A 146 18.77 45.31 -14.26
C ILE A 146 18.82 46.68 -14.89
N ASP A 147 19.99 47.27 -14.94
CA ASP A 147 20.21 48.52 -15.67
C ASP A 147 20.54 48.20 -17.11
N VAL A 148 19.72 48.73 -18.02
CA VAL A 148 19.86 48.53 -19.46
C VAL A 148 19.90 49.90 -20.15
N GLU A 149 20.92 50.16 -20.93
CA GLU A 149 21.01 51.37 -21.75
C GLU A 149 20.31 51.15 -23.08
N ALA A 150 19.62 52.18 -23.58
CA ALA A 150 18.94 52.12 -24.86
C ALA A 150 19.97 51.97 -25.99
N GLY A 151 19.84 50.90 -26.80
CA GLY A 151 20.75 50.59 -27.91
C GLY A 151 21.99 49.77 -27.53
N ALA A 152 22.15 49.37 -26.26
CA ALA A 152 23.18 48.44 -25.82
C ALA A 152 22.84 46.98 -26.16
N ASP A 153 23.87 46.11 -26.12
CA ASP A 153 23.69 44.67 -26.34
C ASP A 153 22.73 44.05 -25.32
N PRO A 154 21.99 43.00 -25.71
CA PRO A 154 21.07 42.30 -24.82
C PRO A 154 21.76 41.76 -23.53
N LYS A 155 21.21 42.03 -22.38
CA LYS A 155 21.67 41.45 -21.12
C LYS A 155 20.90 40.17 -20.80
N THR A 156 21.62 39.11 -20.47
CA THR A 156 21.05 37.85 -20.01
C THR A 156 20.98 37.85 -18.50
N VAL A 157 19.83 37.41 -17.95
CA VAL A 157 19.65 37.26 -16.51
C VAL A 157 19.44 35.80 -16.20
N ASP A 158 20.25 35.28 -15.30
CA ASP A 158 20.08 33.93 -14.77
C ASP A 158 19.02 33.96 -13.67
N LEU A 159 17.84 33.44 -13.99
CA LEU A 159 16.73 33.36 -13.04
C LEU A 159 16.97 32.31 -11.96
N THR A 160 17.84 31.31 -12.21
CA THR A 160 18.15 30.28 -11.21
C THR A 160 18.92 30.87 -10.04
N ALA A 161 19.81 31.84 -10.29
CA ALA A 161 20.53 32.57 -9.27
C ALA A 161 19.63 33.44 -8.37
N LEU A 162 18.45 33.80 -8.86
CA LEU A 162 17.47 34.64 -8.14
C LEU A 162 16.40 33.81 -7.43
N THR A 163 16.31 32.50 -7.72
CA THR A 163 15.31 31.60 -7.16
C THR A 163 15.90 30.83 -5.99
N HIS A 164 15.28 30.93 -4.84
CA HIS A 164 15.60 30.12 -3.68
C HIS A 164 14.55 29.02 -3.51
N ALA A 165 14.94 27.78 -3.80
CA ALA A 165 14.11 26.61 -3.55
C ALA A 165 14.57 25.91 -2.27
N PRO A 166 13.67 25.54 -1.34
CA PRO A 166 14.07 24.74 -0.19
C PRO A 166 14.60 23.39 -0.66
N SER A 167 15.87 23.15 -0.37
CA SER A 167 16.60 21.87 -0.52
C SER A 167 16.12 20.92 -1.63
N GLY A 168 16.67 21.06 -2.84
CA GLY A 168 16.68 20.00 -3.88
C GLY A 168 15.33 19.48 -4.37
N VAL A 169 14.28 20.26 -4.29
CA VAL A 169 12.90 19.83 -4.59
C VAL A 169 12.48 20.19 -6.02
N TYR A 170 13.18 21.08 -6.68
CA TYR A 170 12.89 21.50 -8.06
C TYR A 170 14.09 21.15 -8.93
N ASP A 171 13.96 20.04 -9.68
CA ASP A 171 14.78 19.76 -10.86
C ASP A 171 14.04 20.26 -12.10
#